data_2a2faa412b7967e5b03affb23e7c6d3f
#
_entry.id   2a2faa412b7967e5b03affb23e7c6d3f
#
_cell.length_a   1.000
_cell.length_b   1.000
_cell.length_c   1.000
_cell.angle_alpha   90.00
_cell.angle_beta   90.00
_cell.angle_gamma   90.00
#
_symmetry.space_group_name_H-M   'P 1'
#
loop_
_entity.id
_entity.type
_entity.pdbx_description
1 polymer ?
#
loop_
_entity_poly.entity_id
_entity_poly.type
_entity_poly.pdbx_seq_one_letter_code
_entity_poly.pdbx_strand_id
1 'polypeptide(L)'
;MKRTNIAGTSPCEPVIGFSRAVRIGNVVHVSGTGPAGAEELSAAEQTRVVLGLIEKALRQAGARFEDVVRTRMFIAHAEDWEEIGRAHGEVFGVIRPAATMVVAALLNAKWRVEIEAEAVVAD
;
A
#
# COMPACT_ATOMS: atom_id res chain seq x y z
N MET A 1 15.93 -5.79 18.68
CA MET A 1 14.51 -5.75 18.31
C MET A 1 14.16 -6.91 17.42
N LYS A 2 13.00 -7.50 17.63
CA LYS A 2 12.56 -8.63 16.83
C LYS A 2 12.16 -8.16 15.41
N ARG A 3 12.57 -8.92 14.41
CA ARG A 3 12.16 -8.71 13.02
C ARG A 3 11.17 -9.80 12.62
N THR A 4 10.06 -9.39 12.00
CA THR A 4 9.05 -10.30 11.45
C THR A 4 8.80 -9.92 9.99
N ASN A 5 8.99 -10.89 9.10
CA ASN A 5 8.71 -10.72 7.68
C ASN A 5 7.33 -11.31 7.37
N ILE A 6 6.49 -10.54 6.72
CA ILE A 6 5.13 -10.96 6.34
C ILE A 6 5.16 -11.35 4.86
N ALA A 7 4.82 -12.60 4.58
CA ALA A 7 4.76 -13.08 3.20
C ALA A 7 3.43 -12.67 2.56
N GLY A 8 3.49 -12.32 1.29
CA GLY A 8 2.32 -12.10 0.46
C GLY A 8 2.12 -13.26 -0.51
N THR A 9 1.47 -12.96 -1.62
CA THR A 9 1.14 -13.96 -2.64
C THR A 9 1.94 -13.78 -3.93
N SER A 10 2.83 -12.78 -4.00
CA SER A 10 3.60 -12.52 -5.21
C SER A 10 4.67 -13.59 -5.43
N PRO A 11 4.72 -14.21 -6.63
CA PRO A 11 5.79 -15.15 -6.94
C PRO A 11 7.16 -14.47 -7.06
N CYS A 12 7.18 -13.13 -7.12
CA CYS A 12 8.42 -12.36 -7.22
C CYS A 12 9.13 -12.19 -5.89
N GLU A 13 8.45 -12.46 -4.76
CA GLU A 13 9.05 -12.24 -3.43
C GLU A 13 10.39 -12.97 -3.27
N PRO A 14 10.47 -14.28 -3.51
CA PRO A 14 11.76 -14.96 -3.34
C PRO A 14 12.75 -14.64 -4.46
N VAL A 15 12.29 -14.26 -5.64
CA VAL A 15 13.17 -13.99 -6.79
C VAL A 15 13.84 -12.61 -6.63
N ILE A 16 13.06 -11.59 -6.31
CA ILE A 16 13.58 -10.23 -6.12
C ILE A 16 14.18 -10.07 -4.73
N GLY A 17 13.66 -10.81 -3.75
CA GLY A 17 14.16 -10.74 -2.38
C GLY A 17 13.44 -9.70 -1.55
N PHE A 18 12.09 -9.74 -1.54
CA PHE A 18 11.31 -8.83 -0.71
C PHE A 18 10.19 -9.57 0.02
N SER A 19 9.64 -8.92 1.03
CA SER A 19 8.47 -9.39 1.77
C SER A 19 7.30 -8.43 1.53
N ARG A 20 6.07 -8.90 1.76
CA ARG A 20 4.90 -8.01 1.64
C ARG A 20 4.96 -6.89 2.66
N ALA A 21 5.43 -7.20 3.86
CA ALA A 21 5.66 -6.21 4.90
C ALA A 21 6.76 -6.71 5.83
N VAL A 22 7.37 -5.79 6.55
CA VAL A 22 8.37 -6.10 7.57
C VAL A 22 8.03 -5.31 8.82
N ARG A 23 8.01 -5.98 9.96
CA ARG A 23 7.88 -5.30 11.25
C ARG A 23 9.19 -5.42 12.01
N ILE A 24 9.69 -4.29 12.52
CA ILE A 24 10.84 -4.24 13.43
C ILE A 24 10.42 -3.40 14.64
N GLY A 25 10.42 -4.02 15.84
CA GLY A 25 9.91 -3.33 17.02
C GLY A 25 8.47 -2.90 16.78
N ASN A 26 8.20 -1.60 16.89
CA ASN A 26 6.87 -1.04 16.69
C ASN A 26 6.65 -0.48 15.28
N VAL A 27 7.62 -0.58 14.39
CA VAL A 27 7.56 0.00 13.06
C VAL A 27 7.23 -1.08 12.04
N VAL A 28 6.25 -0.80 11.17
CA VAL A 28 5.84 -1.70 10.09
C VAL A 28 6.05 -0.97 8.76
N HIS A 29 6.74 -1.63 7.84
CA HIS A 29 6.90 -1.16 6.47
C HIS A 29 6.13 -2.09 5.55
N VAL A 30 5.20 -1.54 4.77
CA VAL A 30 4.46 -2.31 3.76
C VAL A 30 5.03 -1.97 2.40
N SER A 31 5.43 -3.00 1.66
CA SER A 31 6.01 -2.86 0.32
C SER A 31 5.01 -2.24 -0.66
N GLY A 32 5.53 -1.71 -1.76
CA GLY A 32 4.70 -1.27 -2.86
C GLY A 32 3.69 -2.34 -3.23
N THR A 33 2.41 -1.99 -3.22
CA THR A 33 1.31 -2.93 -3.39
C THR A 33 0.46 -2.48 -4.57
N GLY A 34 0.34 -3.35 -5.58
CA GLY A 34 -0.46 -3.11 -6.76
C GLY A 34 -1.80 -3.82 -6.70
N PRO A 35 -2.73 -3.47 -7.60
CA PRO A 35 -4.08 -4.04 -7.61
C PRO A 35 -4.12 -5.38 -8.36
N ALA A 36 -3.37 -6.37 -7.88
CA ALA A 36 -3.29 -7.67 -8.52
C ALA A 36 -4.68 -8.32 -8.63
N GLY A 37 -5.03 -8.76 -9.83
CA GLY A 37 -6.34 -9.35 -10.11
C GLY A 37 -7.42 -8.33 -10.42
N ALA A 38 -7.13 -7.03 -10.34
CA ALA A 38 -8.10 -5.96 -10.56
C ALA A 38 -7.70 -5.03 -11.72
N GLU A 39 -6.93 -5.55 -12.68
CA GLU A 39 -6.34 -4.76 -13.77
C GLU A 39 -7.37 -4.07 -14.66
N GLU A 40 -8.60 -4.60 -14.72
CA GLU A 40 -9.64 -4.05 -15.58
C GLU A 40 -10.58 -3.07 -14.85
N LEU A 41 -10.35 -2.84 -13.55
CA LEU A 41 -11.18 -1.94 -12.77
C LEU A 41 -10.76 -0.48 -12.94
N SER A 42 -11.62 0.44 -12.49
CA SER A 42 -11.32 1.88 -12.52
C SER A 42 -10.18 2.21 -11.56
N ALA A 43 -9.61 3.40 -11.71
CA ALA A 43 -8.53 3.85 -10.83
C ALA A 43 -8.98 3.87 -9.36
N ALA A 44 -10.20 4.34 -9.08
CA ALA A 44 -10.74 4.34 -7.71
C ALA A 44 -10.88 2.92 -7.16
N GLU A 45 -11.42 2.00 -7.97
CA GLU A 45 -11.60 0.62 -7.53
C GLU A 45 -10.27 -0.10 -7.36
N GLN A 46 -9.30 0.15 -8.24
CA GLN A 46 -7.94 -0.37 -8.07
C GLN A 46 -7.34 0.11 -6.75
N THR A 47 -7.56 1.38 -6.41
CA THR A 47 -7.06 1.96 -5.16
C THR A 47 -7.66 1.26 -3.95
N ARG A 48 -8.97 0.98 -3.99
CA ARG A 48 -9.66 0.26 -2.90
C ARG A 48 -9.10 -1.16 -2.74
N VAL A 49 -8.82 -1.84 -3.84
CA VAL A 49 -8.20 -3.17 -3.80
C VAL A 49 -6.81 -3.10 -3.17
N VAL A 50 -6.01 -2.13 -3.59
CA VAL A 50 -4.66 -1.94 -3.03
C VAL A 50 -4.73 -1.70 -1.52
N LEU A 51 -5.61 -0.80 -1.08
CA LEU A 51 -5.73 -0.49 0.35
C LEU A 51 -6.23 -1.68 1.15
N GLY A 52 -7.10 -2.52 0.58
CA GLY A 52 -7.51 -3.77 1.21
C GLY A 52 -6.35 -4.74 1.40
N LEU A 53 -5.46 -4.83 0.41
CA LEU A 53 -4.26 -5.67 0.52
C LEU A 53 -3.28 -5.12 1.54
N ILE A 54 -3.14 -3.80 1.62
CA ILE A 54 -2.32 -3.14 2.63
C ILE A 54 -2.88 -3.39 4.03
N GLU A 55 -4.20 -3.30 4.19
CA GLU A 55 -4.85 -3.58 5.47
C GLU A 55 -4.55 -5.00 5.93
N LYS A 56 -4.66 -5.97 5.02
CA LYS A 56 -4.35 -7.36 5.33
C LYS A 56 -2.91 -7.52 5.80
N ALA A 57 -1.96 -6.90 5.11
CA ALA A 57 -0.55 -6.97 5.49
C ALA A 57 -0.31 -6.31 6.86
N LEU A 58 -0.94 -5.16 7.11
CA LEU A 58 -0.84 -4.47 8.40
C LEU A 58 -1.35 -5.36 9.52
N ARG A 59 -2.53 -5.97 9.35
CA ARG A 59 -3.13 -6.83 10.37
C ARG A 59 -2.26 -8.05 10.67
N GLN A 60 -1.65 -8.64 9.65
CA GLN A 60 -0.73 -9.76 9.84
C GLN A 60 0.52 -9.33 10.62
N ALA A 61 0.88 -8.06 10.54
CA ALA A 61 2.00 -7.49 11.31
C ALA A 61 1.56 -6.95 12.67
N GLY A 62 0.27 -7.05 13.02
CA GLY A 62 -0.24 -6.55 14.30
C GLY A 62 -0.53 -5.06 14.31
N ALA A 63 -0.75 -4.46 13.13
CA ALA A 63 -1.04 -3.04 13.00
C ALA A 63 -2.42 -2.83 12.38
N ARG A 64 -2.86 -1.58 12.34
CA ARG A 64 -4.15 -1.17 11.79
C ARG A 64 -3.95 0.08 10.94
N PHE A 65 -4.96 0.45 10.15
CA PHE A 65 -4.92 1.71 9.40
C PHE A 65 -4.65 2.91 10.31
N GLU A 66 -5.20 2.90 11.53
CA GLU A 66 -5.01 3.99 12.50
C GLU A 66 -3.55 4.18 12.90
N ASP A 67 -2.72 3.17 12.72
CA ASP A 67 -1.29 3.22 13.02
C ASP A 67 -0.45 3.77 11.87
N VAL A 68 -1.04 3.95 10.70
CA VAL A 68 -0.32 4.42 9.50
C VAL A 68 0.10 5.87 9.68
N VAL A 69 1.38 6.14 9.47
CA VAL A 69 1.97 7.48 9.58
C VAL A 69 2.42 8.03 8.23
N ARG A 70 2.55 7.15 7.23
CA ARG A 70 3.05 7.55 5.91
C ARG A 70 2.46 6.67 4.83
N THR A 71 2.01 7.29 3.72
CA THR A 71 1.70 6.58 2.48
C THR A 71 2.42 7.27 1.31
N ARG A 72 2.78 6.46 0.29
CA ARG A 72 3.27 6.99 -0.99
C ARG A 72 2.47 6.33 -2.08
N MET A 73 1.87 7.16 -2.92
CA MET A 73 1.03 6.71 -4.03
C MET A 73 1.76 6.96 -5.34
N PHE A 74 1.98 5.91 -6.11
CA PHE A 74 2.57 5.97 -7.44
C PHE A 74 1.43 5.75 -8.42
N ILE A 75 1.15 6.76 -9.28
CA ILE A 75 0.02 6.69 -10.19
C ILE A 75 0.52 6.72 -11.64
N ALA A 76 -0.11 5.91 -12.49
CA ALA A 76 0.34 5.76 -13.87
C ALA A 76 -0.06 6.95 -14.75
N HIS A 77 -1.17 7.61 -14.45
CA HIS A 77 -1.72 8.71 -15.24
C HIS A 77 -2.05 9.88 -14.34
N ALA A 78 -1.49 11.05 -14.64
CA ALA A 78 -1.67 12.26 -13.82
C ALA A 78 -3.15 12.61 -13.63
N GLU A 79 -3.97 12.40 -14.66
CA GLU A 79 -5.40 12.73 -14.63
C GLU A 79 -6.20 11.90 -13.64
N ASP A 80 -5.66 10.78 -13.16
CA ASP A 80 -6.33 9.93 -12.16
C ASP A 80 -6.13 10.40 -10.71
N TRP A 81 -5.39 11.49 -10.50
CA TRP A 81 -4.96 11.89 -9.15
C TRP A 81 -6.14 12.13 -8.20
N GLU A 82 -7.21 12.75 -8.69
CA GLU A 82 -8.34 13.08 -7.82
C GLU A 82 -9.14 11.83 -7.46
N GLU A 83 -9.41 10.98 -8.45
CA GLU A 83 -10.14 9.72 -8.23
C GLU A 83 -9.40 8.82 -7.25
N ILE A 84 -8.10 8.67 -7.45
CA ILE A 84 -7.25 7.87 -6.54
C ILE A 84 -7.17 8.52 -5.17
N GLY A 85 -6.96 9.83 -5.14
CA GLY A 85 -6.88 10.59 -3.90
C GLY A 85 -8.14 10.49 -3.06
N ARG A 86 -9.31 10.57 -3.69
CA ARG A 86 -10.59 10.43 -2.98
C ARG A 86 -10.77 9.03 -2.40
N ALA A 87 -10.38 7.98 -3.14
CA ALA A 87 -10.45 6.61 -2.63
C ALA A 87 -9.49 6.41 -1.44
N HIS A 88 -8.29 7.00 -1.50
CA HIS A 88 -7.36 7.03 -0.37
C HIS A 88 -8.00 7.74 0.81
N GLY A 89 -8.67 8.86 0.57
CA GLY A 89 -9.36 9.64 1.59
C GLY A 89 -10.49 8.90 2.28
N GLU A 90 -11.15 7.95 1.60
CA GLU A 90 -12.19 7.13 2.23
C GLU A 90 -11.64 6.38 3.44
N VAL A 91 -10.37 5.96 3.39
CA VAL A 91 -9.70 5.25 4.47
C VAL A 91 -9.01 6.22 5.43
N PHE A 92 -8.31 7.20 4.88
CA PHE A 92 -7.38 8.03 5.67
C PHE A 92 -7.88 9.45 5.95
N GLY A 93 -9.11 9.77 5.61
CA GLY A 93 -9.64 11.14 5.77
C GLY A 93 -9.65 11.63 7.21
N VAL A 94 -9.72 10.72 8.19
CA VAL A 94 -9.66 11.06 9.62
C VAL A 94 -8.25 10.86 10.18
N ILE A 95 -7.60 9.75 9.81
CA ILE A 95 -6.25 9.38 10.28
C ILE A 95 -5.20 10.40 9.82
N ARG A 96 -5.25 10.74 8.55
CA ARG A 96 -4.46 11.81 7.92
C ARG A 96 -2.95 11.60 8.04
N PRO A 97 -2.41 10.50 7.54
CA PRO A 97 -0.96 10.27 7.53
C PRO A 97 -0.27 11.28 6.61
N ALA A 98 1.03 11.43 6.78
CA ALA A 98 1.84 12.12 5.78
C ALA A 98 1.73 11.33 4.48
N ALA A 99 1.55 12.01 3.34
CA ALA A 99 1.33 11.33 2.07
C ALA A 99 2.04 12.05 0.94
N THR A 100 2.44 11.28 -0.07
CA THR A 100 3.02 11.78 -1.30
C THR A 100 2.37 11.04 -2.47
N MET A 101 2.09 11.76 -3.55
CA MET A 101 1.58 11.17 -4.79
C MET A 101 2.48 11.61 -5.93
N VAL A 102 2.99 10.65 -6.71
CA VAL A 102 3.85 10.93 -7.86
C VAL A 102 3.37 10.12 -9.06
N VAL A 103 3.60 10.67 -10.24
CA VAL A 103 3.33 9.96 -11.49
C VAL A 103 4.55 9.12 -11.85
N ALA A 104 4.33 7.84 -12.13
CA ALA A 104 5.41 6.92 -12.47
C ALA A 104 4.89 5.83 -13.41
N ALA A 105 5.77 5.30 -14.25
CA ALA A 105 5.48 4.09 -15.00
C ALA A 105 5.48 2.91 -14.03
N LEU A 106 4.42 2.12 -14.04
CA LEU A 106 4.31 0.94 -13.20
C LEU A 106 4.71 -0.31 -13.98
N LEU A 107 5.13 -1.35 -13.26
CA LEU A 107 5.61 -2.57 -13.91
C LEU A 107 4.53 -3.28 -14.71
N ASN A 108 3.29 -3.27 -14.22
CA ASN A 108 2.14 -3.78 -14.97
C ASN A 108 1.46 -2.61 -15.66
N ALA A 109 1.39 -2.65 -16.99
CA ALA A 109 0.86 -1.55 -17.79
C ALA A 109 -0.63 -1.26 -17.54
N LYS A 110 -1.36 -2.20 -16.94
CA LYS A 110 -2.78 -2.03 -16.62
C LYS A 110 -3.02 -1.50 -15.21
N TRP A 111 -2.00 -1.45 -14.38
CA TRP A 111 -2.12 -0.87 -13.05
C TRP A 111 -2.13 0.66 -13.16
N ARG A 112 -3.08 1.26 -12.49
CA ARG A 112 -3.20 2.72 -12.41
C ARG A 112 -2.61 3.29 -11.15
N VAL A 113 -2.38 2.44 -10.14
CA VAL A 113 -1.88 2.87 -8.84
C VAL A 113 -1.09 1.75 -8.18
N GLU A 114 -0.09 2.15 -7.41
CA GLU A 114 0.65 1.29 -6.50
C GLU A 114 0.91 2.12 -5.25
N ILE A 115 0.73 1.54 -4.05
CA ILE A 115 0.86 2.29 -2.80
C ILE A 115 1.75 1.51 -1.85
N GLU A 116 2.60 2.24 -1.12
CA GLU A 116 3.34 1.71 0.01
C GLU A 116 2.95 2.48 1.27
N ALA A 117 3.16 1.87 2.42
CA ALA A 117 2.76 2.46 3.70
C ALA A 117 3.77 2.15 4.79
N GLU A 118 3.82 3.04 5.79
CA GLU A 118 4.57 2.84 7.00
C GLU A 118 3.65 3.10 8.19
N ALA A 119 3.75 2.24 9.21
CA ALA A 119 2.93 2.34 10.41
C ALA A 119 3.81 2.27 11.66
N VAL A 120 3.34 2.90 12.73
CA VAL A 120 3.99 2.80 14.03
C VAL A 120 2.92 2.37 15.02
N VAL A 121 3.12 1.20 15.63
CA VAL A 121 2.18 0.61 16.57
C VAL A 121 2.46 1.21 17.95
N ALA A 122 1.44 1.79 18.56
CA ALA A 122 1.57 2.32 19.92
C ALA A 122 1.71 1.18 20.92
N ASP A 123 2.50 1.45 21.96
CA ASP A 123 2.68 0.50 23.07
C ASP A 123 1.44 0.42 23.96
#